data_50d940f80d72555de54b45ded4244d93
#
_entry.id   50d940f80d72555de54b45ded4244d93
#
_cell.length_a   1.000
_cell.length_b   1.000
_cell.length_c   1.000
_cell.angle_alpha   90.00
_cell.angle_beta   90.00
_cell.angle_gamma   90.00
#
_symmetry.space_group_name_H-M   'P 1'
#
loop_
_entity.id
_entity.type
_entity.pdbx_description
1 polymer ?
#
loop_
_entity_poly.entity_id
_entity_poly.type
_entity_poly.pdbx_seq_one_letter_code
_entity_poly.pdbx_strand_id
1 'polypeptide(L)'
;MNILKYTSILAASLAAALPISAMQQQKSNIYKDGDRACMVGDSITASGAYTLALMTYYITRLPDTNIDFRNLGLSGDYCGGILHRMQSDILPNFDKQRSVGVLMVGMNDAKRENFSKKTLEKLGRPALDAKIKYNRGVYEKRLGEIVNLIAPNTRTLVLFTPSIYDQTADIATENFFGVNDELVEFGKIGAKTAEKIPNVRVVDMNLKMRTVNAELQSKEGKNKTIIGSDRVHPSFPGGFVMLNAWLERFSEPREVSTVEIDAAAQKLRKSFNCDISNLSFKDGAIAFDSLEAALPFPVENAARNLDGYMKFAQNFNREILKISGLQSGEYALEIDGKKVGAYSAKQLADGVNLATNTNTPQYKQAEGVYKKCVEFRTKAANFRGIIMVEASQRNTMDKLDIDGKIAHVKKLFDKTPQSNSFMYKTYKYYVENKKHEAERAAELPVLNAEIYKAAQPRKHSYRLVKTK
;
A
#
# COMPACT_ATOMS: atom_id res chain seq x y z
N MET A 1 -7.78 76.75 -43.61
CA MET A 1 -8.79 75.66 -43.52
C MET A 1 -8.07 74.43 -43.14
N ASN A 2 -7.92 74.19 -41.78
CA ASN A 2 -7.11 73.15 -41.21
C ASN A 2 -8.04 72.02 -40.69
N ILE A 3 -7.86 70.84 -41.24
CA ILE A 3 -8.56 69.64 -40.81
C ILE A 3 -7.70 68.91 -39.80
N LEU A 4 -8.08 68.92 -38.52
CA LEU A 4 -7.50 68.13 -37.47
C LEU A 4 -7.96 66.64 -37.58
N LYS A 5 -6.98 65.75 -37.79
CA LYS A 5 -7.20 64.31 -37.69
C LYS A 5 -6.99 63.87 -36.22
N TYR A 6 -8.05 63.32 -35.63
CA TYR A 6 -7.95 62.61 -34.35
C TYR A 6 -7.46 61.18 -34.61
N THR A 7 -6.30 60.87 -34.13
CA THR A 7 -5.81 59.47 -34.03
C THR A 7 -6.10 58.94 -32.65
N SER A 8 -7.05 58.03 -32.54
CA SER A 8 -7.33 57.26 -31.33
C SER A 8 -6.27 56.17 -31.15
N ILE A 9 -5.48 56.29 -30.08
CA ILE A 9 -4.53 55.24 -29.65
C ILE A 9 -5.30 54.20 -28.86
N LEU A 10 -5.53 53.02 -29.46
CA LEU A 10 -5.95 51.83 -28.73
C LEU A 10 -4.75 51.29 -27.97
N ALA A 11 -4.76 51.45 -26.62
CA ALA A 11 -3.82 50.76 -25.75
C ALA A 11 -4.26 49.32 -25.60
N ALA A 12 -3.66 48.41 -26.37
CA ALA A 12 -3.78 46.98 -26.13
C ALA A 12 -2.94 46.61 -24.90
N SER A 13 -3.60 46.30 -23.80
CA SER A 13 -2.92 45.70 -22.62
C SER A 13 -2.50 44.28 -22.97
N LEU A 14 -1.24 44.07 -23.29
CA LEU A 14 -0.61 42.76 -23.31
C LEU A 14 -0.56 42.26 -21.83
N ALA A 15 -1.51 41.41 -21.49
CA ALA A 15 -1.34 40.58 -20.30
C ALA A 15 -0.16 39.64 -20.58
N ALA A 16 0.99 39.94 -19.99
CA ALA A 16 2.13 39.02 -20.02
C ALA A 16 1.70 37.71 -19.33
N ALA A 17 1.55 36.67 -20.15
CA ALA A 17 1.43 35.32 -19.63
C ALA A 17 2.71 35.01 -18.82
N LEU A 18 2.57 34.89 -17.50
CA LEU A 18 3.65 34.39 -16.65
C LEU A 18 4.03 33.00 -17.18
N PRO A 19 5.32 32.66 -17.25
CA PRO A 19 5.75 31.34 -17.69
C PRO A 19 5.10 30.30 -16.74
N ILE A 20 4.48 29.28 -17.32
CA ILE A 20 4.01 28.09 -16.60
C ILE A 20 5.22 27.55 -15.86
N SER A 21 5.28 27.79 -14.56
CA SER A 21 6.33 27.20 -13.72
C SER A 21 6.13 25.69 -13.81
N ALA A 22 7.13 24.96 -14.27
CA ALA A 22 7.08 23.52 -14.30
C ALA A 22 6.66 23.02 -12.91
N MET A 23 5.56 22.30 -12.84
CA MET A 23 4.98 21.76 -11.62
C MET A 23 6.05 20.98 -10.87
N GLN A 24 6.35 21.38 -9.64
CA GLN A 24 7.36 20.70 -8.82
C GLN A 24 6.77 19.37 -8.36
N GLN A 25 7.06 18.32 -9.12
CA GLN A 25 6.59 16.97 -8.80
C GLN A 25 7.39 16.36 -7.64
N GLN A 26 6.69 15.71 -6.73
CA GLN A 26 7.28 14.91 -5.69
C GLN A 26 7.90 13.64 -6.27
N LYS A 27 8.93 13.11 -5.59
CA LYS A 27 9.59 11.85 -5.96
C LYS A 27 9.62 10.93 -4.76
N SER A 28 9.52 9.63 -5.01
CA SER A 28 9.75 8.64 -3.97
C SER A 28 11.23 8.63 -3.55
N ASN A 29 11.45 8.37 -2.27
CA ASN A 29 12.79 8.16 -1.72
C ASN A 29 13.31 6.74 -1.95
N ILE A 30 12.45 5.82 -2.39
CA ILE A 30 12.80 4.42 -2.59
C ILE A 30 12.57 3.93 -4.02
N TYR A 31 11.49 4.33 -4.67
CA TYR A 31 11.17 3.90 -6.04
C TYR A 31 11.54 4.96 -7.09
N LYS A 32 11.89 4.50 -8.28
CA LYS A 32 12.13 5.30 -9.48
C LYS A 32 11.22 4.81 -10.60
N ASP A 33 11.04 5.63 -11.62
CA ASP A 33 10.32 5.21 -12.83
C ASP A 33 10.96 3.97 -13.47
N GLY A 34 10.12 3.00 -13.84
CA GLY A 34 10.52 1.72 -14.38
C GLY A 34 11.03 0.70 -13.34
N ASP A 35 10.98 1.01 -12.06
CA ASP A 35 11.37 0.07 -10.99
C ASP A 35 10.41 -1.12 -10.90
N ARG A 36 10.91 -2.18 -10.28
CA ARG A 36 10.16 -3.38 -9.96
C ARG A 36 10.10 -3.57 -8.45
N ALA A 37 8.90 -3.66 -7.89
CA ALA A 37 8.66 -3.95 -6.49
C ALA A 37 8.41 -5.45 -6.30
N CYS A 38 9.43 -6.19 -5.87
CA CYS A 38 9.37 -7.65 -5.66
C CYS A 38 9.12 -7.97 -4.19
N MET A 39 7.93 -8.46 -3.87
CA MET A 39 7.51 -8.72 -2.48
C MET A 39 7.53 -10.22 -2.19
N VAL A 40 8.54 -10.68 -1.45
CA VAL A 40 8.78 -12.09 -1.09
C VAL A 40 8.29 -12.34 0.33
N GLY A 41 7.59 -13.44 0.56
CA GLY A 41 7.12 -13.81 1.89
C GLY A 41 6.17 -14.99 1.88
N ASP A 42 5.49 -15.15 3.01
CA ASP A 42 4.51 -16.21 3.28
C ASP A 42 3.07 -15.83 2.88
N SER A 43 2.06 -16.43 3.55
CA SER A 43 0.64 -16.15 3.34
C SER A 43 0.27 -14.69 3.58
N ILE A 44 0.95 -13.98 4.46
CA ILE A 44 0.67 -12.57 4.76
C ILE A 44 1.02 -11.70 3.55
N THR A 45 2.13 -11.99 2.88
CA THR A 45 2.48 -11.36 1.61
C THR A 45 1.54 -11.82 0.49
N ALA A 46 1.27 -13.12 0.38
CA ALA A 46 0.40 -13.68 -0.66
C ALA A 46 -1.04 -13.13 -0.58
N SER A 47 -1.60 -12.93 0.61
CA SER A 47 -2.95 -12.36 0.81
C SER A 47 -3.07 -10.93 0.28
N GLY A 48 -1.97 -10.21 0.27
CA GLY A 48 -1.85 -8.94 -0.41
C GLY A 48 -2.40 -7.72 0.34
N ALA A 49 -2.68 -7.78 1.63
CA ALA A 49 -3.22 -6.63 2.36
C ALA A 49 -2.26 -5.42 2.31
N TYR A 50 -1.01 -5.60 2.73
CA TYR A 50 -0.03 -4.52 2.69
C TYR A 50 0.49 -4.23 1.28
N THR A 51 0.60 -5.24 0.41
CA THR A 51 1.07 -5.04 -0.97
C THR A 51 0.08 -4.23 -1.78
N LEU A 52 -1.23 -4.44 -1.59
CA LEU A 52 -2.30 -3.63 -2.16
C LEU A 52 -2.24 -2.18 -1.65
N ALA A 53 -2.03 -2.00 -0.35
CA ALA A 53 -1.94 -0.67 0.25
C ALA A 53 -0.73 0.11 -0.32
N LEU A 54 0.45 -0.53 -0.42
CA LEU A 54 1.64 0.05 -1.05
C LEU A 54 1.41 0.39 -2.53
N MET A 55 0.90 -0.57 -3.31
CA MET A 55 0.60 -0.37 -4.73
C MET A 55 -0.35 0.81 -4.92
N THR A 56 -1.46 0.84 -4.19
CA THR A 56 -2.43 1.93 -4.29
C THR A 56 -1.82 3.28 -3.93
N TYR A 57 -1.01 3.33 -2.85
CA TYR A 57 -0.38 4.57 -2.43
C TYR A 57 0.55 5.13 -3.50
N TYR A 58 1.46 4.32 -4.03
CA TYR A 58 2.41 4.80 -5.03
C TYR A 58 1.74 5.18 -6.34
N ILE A 59 0.77 4.41 -6.80
CA ILE A 59 0.05 4.73 -8.05
C ILE A 59 -0.78 6.01 -7.91
N THR A 60 -1.43 6.24 -6.78
CA THR A 60 -2.21 7.47 -6.57
C THR A 60 -1.31 8.66 -6.28
N ARG A 61 -0.17 8.47 -5.59
CA ARG A 61 0.73 9.55 -5.18
C ARG A 61 1.71 9.96 -6.28
N LEU A 62 2.16 9.03 -7.10
CA LEU A 62 3.18 9.19 -8.12
C LEU A 62 2.71 8.56 -9.45
N PRO A 63 1.62 9.06 -10.06
CA PRO A 63 0.99 8.42 -11.21
C PRO A 63 1.89 8.36 -12.45
N ASP A 64 2.95 9.17 -12.52
CA ASP A 64 3.94 9.17 -13.60
C ASP A 64 5.15 8.27 -13.32
N THR A 65 5.17 7.59 -12.17
CA THR A 65 6.23 6.66 -11.79
C THR A 65 5.75 5.24 -11.98
N ASN A 66 6.10 4.63 -13.13
CA ASN A 66 5.67 3.27 -13.44
C ASN A 66 6.44 2.25 -12.62
N ILE A 67 5.78 1.62 -11.66
CA ILE A 67 6.34 0.56 -10.81
C ILE A 67 5.66 -0.76 -11.19
N ASP A 68 6.48 -1.77 -11.51
CA ASP A 68 6.02 -3.15 -11.77
C ASP A 68 5.88 -3.89 -10.42
N PHE A 69 4.67 -3.98 -9.87
CA PHE A 69 4.40 -4.64 -8.60
C PHE A 69 4.28 -6.16 -8.78
N ARG A 70 5.17 -6.91 -8.11
CA ARG A 70 5.21 -8.39 -8.14
C ARG A 70 5.05 -8.96 -6.74
N ASN A 71 3.91 -9.56 -6.48
CA ASN A 71 3.69 -10.33 -5.26
C ASN A 71 4.22 -11.75 -5.44
N LEU A 72 5.35 -12.06 -4.80
CA LEU A 72 6.02 -13.36 -4.80
C LEU A 72 5.77 -14.14 -3.51
N GLY A 73 4.78 -13.73 -2.71
CA GLY A 73 4.35 -14.46 -1.53
C GLY A 73 3.78 -15.83 -1.86
N LEU A 74 3.93 -16.78 -0.94
CA LEU A 74 3.36 -18.12 -1.06
C LEU A 74 2.76 -18.56 0.27
N SER A 75 1.49 -18.98 0.25
CA SER A 75 0.80 -19.40 1.48
C SER A 75 1.47 -20.60 2.14
N GLY A 76 1.69 -20.50 3.47
CA GLY A 76 2.39 -21.54 4.24
C GLY A 76 3.90 -21.51 4.14
N ASP A 77 4.48 -20.57 3.41
CA ASP A 77 5.92 -20.49 3.22
C ASP A 77 6.67 -20.10 4.51
N TYR A 78 7.91 -20.47 4.57
CA TYR A 78 8.87 -20.24 5.65
C TYR A 78 10.27 -20.11 5.03
N CYS A 79 11.28 -19.77 5.79
CA CYS A 79 12.62 -19.59 5.25
C CYS A 79 13.11 -20.76 4.39
N GLY A 80 12.84 -22.01 4.83
CA GLY A 80 13.21 -23.19 4.05
C GLY A 80 12.47 -23.32 2.71
N GLY A 81 11.18 -22.96 2.67
CA GLY A 81 10.39 -22.96 1.45
C GLY A 81 10.85 -21.87 0.47
N ILE A 82 11.14 -20.65 0.98
CA ILE A 82 11.71 -19.55 0.19
C ILE A 82 13.05 -19.99 -0.47
N LEU A 83 13.95 -20.60 0.30
CA LEU A 83 15.22 -21.12 -0.26
C LEU A 83 14.98 -22.17 -1.33
N HIS A 84 14.02 -23.07 -1.12
CA HIS A 84 13.71 -24.13 -2.06
C HIS A 84 13.23 -23.61 -3.44
N ARG A 85 12.47 -22.50 -3.46
CA ARG A 85 11.97 -21.87 -4.70
C ARG A 85 12.82 -20.67 -5.18
N MET A 86 13.97 -20.43 -4.56
CA MET A 86 14.80 -19.26 -4.83
C MET A 86 15.18 -19.12 -6.31
N GLN A 87 15.70 -20.20 -6.92
CA GLN A 87 16.17 -20.18 -8.30
C GLN A 87 15.05 -20.24 -9.34
N SER A 88 13.96 -20.96 -9.04
CA SER A 88 12.91 -21.21 -10.02
C SER A 88 11.80 -20.15 -10.03
N ASP A 89 11.57 -19.44 -8.92
CA ASP A 89 10.42 -18.54 -8.76
C ASP A 89 10.83 -17.14 -8.28
N ILE A 90 11.83 -17.00 -7.40
CA ILE A 90 12.14 -15.71 -6.79
C ILE A 90 13.14 -14.91 -7.63
N LEU A 91 14.37 -15.40 -7.79
CA LEU A 91 15.43 -14.66 -8.47
C LEU A 91 15.12 -14.28 -9.93
N PRO A 92 14.36 -15.07 -10.73
CA PRO A 92 13.97 -14.66 -12.08
C PRO A 92 13.14 -13.37 -12.14
N ASN A 93 12.52 -12.97 -11.02
CA ASN A 93 11.77 -11.72 -10.92
C ASN A 93 12.63 -10.50 -10.56
N PHE A 94 13.86 -10.72 -10.11
CA PHE A 94 14.74 -9.64 -9.68
C PHE A 94 15.62 -9.12 -10.82
N ASP A 95 15.91 -7.83 -10.75
CA ASP A 95 16.83 -7.09 -11.62
C ASP A 95 17.68 -6.20 -10.70
N LYS A 96 19.00 -6.36 -10.77
CA LYS A 96 19.94 -5.68 -9.87
C LYS A 96 19.80 -4.16 -9.85
N GLN A 97 19.45 -3.54 -10.97
CA GLN A 97 19.40 -2.08 -11.11
C GLN A 97 18.01 -1.52 -10.79
N ARG A 98 16.95 -2.28 -11.10
CA ARG A 98 15.57 -1.81 -11.07
C ARG A 98 14.74 -2.37 -9.91
N SER A 99 15.18 -3.48 -9.30
CA SER A 99 14.36 -4.07 -8.26
C SER A 99 14.54 -3.38 -6.91
N VAL A 100 13.41 -3.16 -6.24
CA VAL A 100 13.30 -2.97 -4.80
C VAL A 100 12.64 -4.23 -4.25
N GLY A 101 13.44 -5.05 -3.57
CA GLY A 101 12.96 -6.26 -2.92
C GLY A 101 12.35 -5.94 -1.55
N VAL A 102 11.26 -6.61 -1.21
CA VAL A 102 10.71 -6.65 0.15
C VAL A 102 10.71 -8.11 0.59
N LEU A 103 11.27 -8.40 1.75
CA LEU A 103 11.26 -9.74 2.34
C LEU A 103 10.59 -9.70 3.71
N MET A 104 9.52 -10.48 3.90
CA MET A 104 8.86 -10.69 5.18
C MET A 104 8.58 -12.18 5.38
N VAL A 105 9.21 -12.79 6.36
CA VAL A 105 9.06 -14.20 6.71
C VAL A 105 9.31 -14.39 8.20
N GLY A 106 8.77 -15.46 8.80
CA GLY A 106 8.99 -15.77 10.21
C GLY A 106 7.75 -16.32 10.91
N MET A 107 6.55 -15.94 10.48
CA MET A 107 5.30 -16.39 11.12
C MET A 107 5.19 -17.91 11.17
N ASN A 108 5.58 -18.60 10.12
CA ASN A 108 5.57 -20.08 10.07
C ASN A 108 6.87 -20.69 10.64
N ASP A 109 7.98 -19.97 10.59
CA ASP A 109 9.24 -20.40 11.21
C ASP A 109 9.16 -20.44 12.75
N ALA A 110 8.30 -19.60 13.35
CA ALA A 110 8.04 -19.58 14.79
C ALA A 110 7.46 -20.90 15.31
N LYS A 111 6.85 -21.74 14.42
CA LYS A 111 6.26 -23.01 14.81
C LYS A 111 5.26 -22.84 15.97
N ARG A 112 4.18 -22.08 15.69
CA ARG A 112 3.19 -21.65 16.68
C ARG A 112 2.71 -22.75 17.61
N GLU A 113 2.59 -23.97 17.10
CA GLU A 113 2.23 -25.16 17.88
C GLU A 113 3.18 -25.45 19.08
N ASN A 114 4.40 -24.96 19.04
CA ASN A 114 5.32 -25.08 20.18
C ASN A 114 4.85 -24.31 21.42
N PHE A 115 3.99 -23.29 21.21
CA PHE A 115 3.47 -22.43 22.27
C PHE A 115 2.11 -22.91 22.80
N SER A 116 1.62 -24.08 22.36
CA SER A 116 0.40 -24.68 22.90
C SER A 116 0.61 -25.33 24.26
N LYS A 117 -0.44 -25.32 25.11
CA LYS A 117 -0.44 -26.04 26.38
C LYS A 117 -0.10 -27.53 26.20
N LYS A 118 -0.70 -28.13 25.17
CA LYS A 118 -0.47 -29.55 24.82
C LYS A 118 1.01 -29.85 24.55
N THR A 119 1.72 -28.96 23.86
CA THR A 119 3.16 -29.16 23.60
C THR A 119 3.99 -28.98 24.86
N LEU A 120 3.66 -28.01 25.69
CA LEU A 120 4.32 -27.81 26.99
C LEU A 120 4.14 -29.02 27.91
N GLU A 121 2.92 -29.54 28.01
CA GLU A 121 2.60 -30.74 28.79
C GLU A 121 3.36 -31.98 28.29
N LYS A 122 3.45 -32.13 26.95
CA LYS A 122 4.16 -33.26 26.34
C LYS A 122 5.68 -33.24 26.54
N LEU A 123 6.31 -32.09 26.43
CA LEU A 123 7.77 -31.96 26.37
C LEU A 123 8.38 -31.54 27.72
N GLY A 124 7.61 -30.84 28.54
CA GLY A 124 8.15 -30.11 29.68
C GLY A 124 8.92 -28.84 29.28
N ARG A 125 9.06 -27.91 30.22
CA ARG A 125 9.61 -26.56 29.92
C ARG A 125 11.05 -26.59 29.40
N PRO A 126 12.01 -27.33 29.99
CA PRO A 126 13.41 -27.33 29.52
C PRO A 126 13.55 -27.82 28.07
N ALA A 127 12.85 -28.91 27.71
CA ALA A 127 12.92 -29.46 26.36
C ALA A 127 12.23 -28.55 25.34
N LEU A 128 11.12 -27.89 25.72
CA LEU A 128 10.45 -26.93 24.89
C LEU A 128 11.31 -25.69 24.62
N ASP A 129 11.94 -25.11 25.64
CA ASP A 129 12.84 -23.96 25.51
C ASP A 129 14.05 -24.28 24.61
N ALA A 130 14.62 -25.48 24.76
CA ALA A 130 15.68 -25.97 23.88
C ALA A 130 15.21 -26.07 22.40
N LYS A 131 13.99 -26.57 22.19
CA LYS A 131 13.40 -26.69 20.87
C LYS A 131 13.13 -25.31 20.22
N ILE A 132 12.59 -24.34 20.97
CA ILE A 132 12.39 -22.98 20.52
C ILE A 132 13.73 -22.32 20.14
N LYS A 133 14.73 -22.44 21.00
CA LYS A 133 16.09 -21.94 20.73
C LYS A 133 16.72 -22.57 19.49
N TYR A 134 16.53 -23.86 19.27
CA TYR A 134 16.99 -24.55 18.06
C TYR A 134 16.31 -23.98 16.81
N ASN A 135 14.98 -23.84 16.83
CA ASN A 135 14.23 -23.27 15.70
C ASN A 135 14.67 -21.84 15.37
N ARG A 136 14.96 -21.03 16.41
CA ARG A 136 15.50 -19.68 16.25
C ARG A 136 16.85 -19.67 15.53
N GLY A 137 17.76 -20.57 15.89
CA GLY A 137 19.03 -20.73 15.19
C GLY A 137 18.88 -21.18 13.73
N VAL A 138 17.90 -22.05 13.45
CA VAL A 138 17.57 -22.45 12.07
C VAL A 138 17.04 -21.25 11.27
N TYR A 139 16.16 -20.43 11.86
CA TYR A 139 15.66 -19.21 11.26
C TYR A 139 16.80 -18.22 10.95
N GLU A 140 17.68 -17.94 11.94
CA GLU A 140 18.82 -17.03 11.76
C GLU A 140 19.71 -17.44 10.59
N LYS A 141 20.09 -18.71 10.54
CA LYS A 141 20.91 -19.26 9.45
C LYS A 141 20.23 -19.07 8.08
N ARG A 142 18.98 -19.52 7.96
CA ARG A 142 18.26 -19.51 6.68
C ARG A 142 17.90 -18.11 6.22
N LEU A 143 17.54 -17.20 7.13
CA LEU A 143 17.31 -15.81 6.80
C LEU A 143 18.59 -15.17 6.22
N GLY A 144 19.74 -15.43 6.83
CA GLY A 144 21.03 -14.98 6.30
C GLY A 144 21.30 -15.51 4.90
N GLU A 145 21.03 -16.79 4.65
CA GLU A 145 21.15 -17.39 3.31
C GLU A 145 20.24 -16.71 2.28
N ILE A 146 18.96 -16.47 2.62
CA ILE A 146 18.00 -15.79 1.74
C ILE A 146 18.46 -14.37 1.41
N VAL A 147 18.85 -13.60 2.43
CA VAL A 147 19.30 -12.21 2.26
C VAL A 147 20.56 -12.17 1.39
N ASN A 148 21.51 -13.06 1.59
CA ASN A 148 22.74 -13.16 0.79
C ASN A 148 22.47 -13.54 -0.67
N LEU A 149 21.38 -14.26 -0.97
CA LEU A 149 20.98 -14.59 -2.34
C LEU A 149 20.22 -13.44 -3.02
N ILE A 150 19.36 -12.73 -2.30
CA ILE A 150 18.52 -11.66 -2.89
C ILE A 150 19.28 -10.31 -2.99
N ALA A 151 20.04 -9.93 -1.96
CA ALA A 151 20.66 -8.61 -1.90
C ALA A 151 21.57 -8.28 -3.09
N PRO A 152 22.41 -9.20 -3.61
CA PRO A 152 23.22 -8.93 -4.81
C PRO A 152 22.41 -8.72 -6.10
N ASN A 153 21.16 -9.18 -6.13
CA ASN A 153 20.29 -9.16 -7.29
C ASN A 153 19.23 -8.04 -7.23
N THR A 154 19.35 -7.13 -6.29
CA THR A 154 18.40 -6.02 -6.12
C THR A 154 19.13 -4.72 -5.80
N ARG A 155 18.57 -3.58 -6.23
CA ARG A 155 19.11 -2.26 -5.91
C ARG A 155 18.99 -1.95 -4.41
N THR A 156 17.86 -2.33 -3.83
CA THR A 156 17.59 -2.20 -2.40
C THR A 156 16.75 -3.38 -1.94
N LEU A 157 17.16 -4.05 -0.87
CA LEU A 157 16.34 -5.04 -0.18
C LEU A 157 15.81 -4.42 1.11
N VAL A 158 14.50 -4.44 1.27
CA VAL A 158 13.82 -4.02 2.50
C VAL A 158 13.39 -5.25 3.26
N LEU A 159 13.98 -5.45 4.42
CA LEU A 159 13.65 -6.54 5.33
C LEU A 159 12.60 -6.05 6.32
N PHE A 160 11.40 -6.62 6.27
CA PHE A 160 10.38 -6.39 7.29
C PHE A 160 10.62 -7.31 8.47
N THR A 161 10.54 -6.78 9.68
CA THR A 161 10.34 -7.66 10.84
C THR A 161 9.02 -8.41 10.65
N PRO A 162 8.88 -9.66 11.12
CA PRO A 162 7.62 -10.38 11.00
C PRO A 162 6.44 -9.57 11.54
N SER A 163 5.26 -9.64 10.90
CA SER A 163 4.04 -9.03 11.44
C SER A 163 3.70 -9.60 12.81
N ILE A 164 2.75 -8.99 13.51
CA ILE A 164 2.34 -9.52 14.81
C ILE A 164 1.54 -10.82 14.69
N TYR A 165 1.71 -11.71 15.67
CA TYR A 165 0.69 -12.64 16.12
C TYR A 165 -0.09 -11.94 17.25
N ASP A 166 -1.40 -11.73 17.08
CA ASP A 166 -2.16 -11.01 18.11
C ASP A 166 -2.49 -11.90 19.30
N GLN A 167 -1.56 -11.95 20.24
CA GLN A 167 -1.73 -12.69 21.50
C GLN A 167 -2.49 -11.89 22.58
N THR A 168 -2.90 -10.64 22.27
CA THR A 168 -3.52 -9.73 23.23
C THR A 168 -5.02 -9.56 23.05
N ALA A 169 -5.55 -9.92 21.86
CA ALA A 169 -6.97 -9.81 21.57
C ALA A 169 -7.78 -10.87 22.37
N ASP A 170 -8.92 -10.44 22.89
CA ASP A 170 -9.94 -11.31 23.46
C ASP A 170 -10.91 -11.77 22.36
N ILE A 171 -10.53 -12.85 21.69
CA ILE A 171 -11.28 -13.46 20.59
C ILE A 171 -11.30 -14.98 20.75
N ALA A 172 -12.29 -15.66 20.15
CA ALA A 172 -12.57 -17.08 20.35
C ALA A 172 -11.43 -18.04 19.91
N THR A 173 -10.57 -17.64 18.97
CA THR A 173 -9.48 -18.48 18.45
C THR A 173 -8.45 -18.75 19.54
N GLU A 174 -7.99 -20.01 19.65
CA GLU A 174 -6.96 -20.42 20.58
C GLU A 174 -5.75 -19.50 20.53
N ASN A 175 -5.25 -19.11 21.69
CA ASN A 175 -4.12 -18.21 21.83
C ASN A 175 -2.83 -18.97 22.19
N PHE A 176 -1.89 -18.95 21.28
CA PHE A 176 -0.54 -19.49 21.50
C PHE A 176 0.36 -18.39 22.09
N PHE A 177 0.16 -18.09 23.37
CA PHE A 177 0.85 -17.03 24.06
C PHE A 177 2.38 -17.22 24.04
N GLY A 178 3.12 -16.16 23.69
CA GLY A 178 4.57 -16.18 23.51
C GLY A 178 5.02 -16.24 22.04
N VAL A 179 4.11 -16.52 21.11
CA VAL A 179 4.44 -16.50 19.66
C VAL A 179 4.94 -15.13 19.24
N ASN A 180 4.24 -14.06 19.66
CA ASN A 180 4.68 -12.72 19.25
C ASN A 180 6.04 -12.33 19.86
N ASP A 181 6.37 -12.84 21.04
CA ASP A 181 7.68 -12.60 21.67
C ASP A 181 8.79 -13.24 20.83
N GLU A 182 8.55 -14.44 20.28
CA GLU A 182 9.47 -15.08 19.34
C GLU A 182 9.60 -14.31 18.02
N LEU A 183 8.49 -13.75 17.49
CA LEU A 183 8.55 -12.92 16.29
C LEU A 183 9.34 -11.62 16.52
N VAL A 184 9.33 -11.07 17.73
CA VAL A 184 10.20 -9.93 18.11
C VAL A 184 11.67 -10.35 18.09
N GLU A 185 12.01 -11.53 18.60
CA GLU A 185 13.38 -12.06 18.51
C GLU A 185 13.82 -12.26 17.05
N PHE A 186 12.93 -12.76 16.19
CA PHE A 186 13.18 -12.86 14.75
C PHE A 186 13.43 -11.48 14.11
N GLY A 187 12.70 -10.46 14.54
CA GLY A 187 12.93 -9.07 14.11
C GLY A 187 14.34 -8.58 14.47
N LYS A 188 14.83 -8.87 15.68
CA LYS A 188 16.20 -8.53 16.10
C LYS A 188 17.27 -9.24 15.25
N ILE A 189 17.05 -10.51 14.93
CA ILE A 189 17.91 -11.29 14.02
C ILE A 189 17.95 -10.63 12.64
N GLY A 190 16.79 -10.24 12.10
CA GLY A 190 16.70 -9.55 10.83
C GLY A 190 17.47 -8.24 10.82
N ALA A 191 17.32 -7.42 11.87
CA ALA A 191 18.05 -6.16 12.00
C ALA A 191 19.58 -6.38 12.01
N LYS A 192 20.07 -7.32 12.80
CA LYS A 192 21.49 -7.70 12.86
C LYS A 192 22.02 -8.24 11.52
N THR A 193 21.19 -8.95 10.77
CA THR A 193 21.54 -9.44 9.41
C THR A 193 21.69 -8.27 8.45
N ALA A 194 20.77 -7.31 8.51
CA ALA A 194 20.77 -6.13 7.64
C ALA A 194 21.98 -5.21 7.85
N GLU A 195 22.46 -5.06 9.09
CA GLU A 195 23.62 -4.20 9.42
C GLU A 195 24.88 -4.55 8.62
N LYS A 196 25.02 -5.79 8.20
CA LYS A 196 26.19 -6.31 7.49
C LYS A 196 26.14 -6.07 5.97
N ILE A 197 25.02 -5.60 5.42
CA ILE A 197 24.81 -5.56 3.97
C ILE A 197 24.34 -4.16 3.55
N PRO A 198 25.14 -3.40 2.80
CA PRO A 198 24.94 -1.96 2.59
C PRO A 198 23.62 -1.58 1.90
N ASN A 199 23.07 -2.45 1.03
CA ASN A 199 21.82 -2.18 0.32
C ASN A 199 20.58 -2.80 1.00
N VAL A 200 20.72 -3.32 2.23
CA VAL A 200 19.60 -3.81 3.03
C VAL A 200 19.11 -2.74 4.00
N ARG A 201 17.81 -2.57 4.08
CA ARG A 201 17.14 -1.66 5.01
C ARG A 201 16.11 -2.43 5.82
N VAL A 202 15.85 -1.99 7.05
CA VAL A 202 14.86 -2.64 7.92
C VAL A 202 13.68 -1.72 8.15
N VAL A 203 12.48 -2.30 8.12
CA VAL A 203 11.24 -1.66 8.61
C VAL A 203 10.69 -2.52 9.75
N ASP A 204 10.56 -1.94 10.93
CA ASP A 204 10.02 -2.65 12.09
C ASP A 204 8.48 -2.68 12.04
N MET A 205 7.94 -3.65 11.31
CA MET A 205 6.51 -3.88 11.20
C MET A 205 5.90 -4.34 12.52
N ASN A 206 6.62 -5.22 13.25
CA ASN A 206 6.09 -5.76 14.51
C ASN A 206 5.87 -4.66 15.54
N LEU A 207 6.84 -3.78 15.74
CA LEU A 207 6.70 -2.68 16.70
C LEU A 207 5.54 -1.76 16.34
N LYS A 208 5.46 -1.31 15.08
CA LYS A 208 4.38 -0.41 14.63
C LYS A 208 3.01 -1.06 14.81
N MET A 209 2.86 -2.31 14.39
CA MET A 209 1.59 -3.03 14.49
C MET A 209 1.20 -3.26 15.95
N ARG A 210 2.13 -3.66 16.81
CA ARG A 210 1.87 -3.82 18.25
C ARG A 210 1.40 -2.52 18.90
N THR A 211 2.07 -1.42 18.59
CA THR A 211 1.75 -0.10 19.16
C THR A 211 0.33 0.33 18.78
N VAL A 212 0.00 0.27 17.49
CA VAL A 212 -1.34 0.65 17.01
C VAL A 212 -2.42 -0.31 17.55
N ASN A 213 -2.14 -1.62 17.56
CA ASN A 213 -3.09 -2.62 18.07
C ASN A 213 -3.37 -2.45 19.57
N ALA A 214 -2.33 -2.19 20.36
CA ALA A 214 -2.47 -1.95 21.80
C ALA A 214 -3.28 -0.67 22.10
N GLU A 215 -3.05 0.40 21.35
CA GLU A 215 -3.78 1.64 21.49
C GLU A 215 -5.26 1.48 21.08
N LEU A 216 -5.52 0.78 19.96
CA LEU A 216 -6.86 0.40 19.52
C LEU A 216 -7.61 -0.39 20.62
N GLN A 217 -6.97 -1.43 21.15
CA GLN A 217 -7.55 -2.25 22.23
C GLN A 217 -7.79 -1.50 23.52
N SER A 218 -6.92 -0.55 23.85
CA SER A 218 -7.07 0.30 25.04
C SER A 218 -8.28 1.24 24.94
N LYS A 219 -8.56 1.75 23.74
CA LYS A 219 -9.63 2.75 23.53
C LYS A 219 -10.97 2.13 23.11
N GLU A 220 -10.94 1.05 22.34
CA GLU A 220 -12.14 0.48 21.71
C GLU A 220 -12.52 -0.91 22.26
N GLY A 221 -11.68 -1.50 23.12
CA GLY A 221 -11.92 -2.79 23.76
C GLY A 221 -11.02 -3.93 23.27
N LYS A 222 -10.77 -4.89 24.16
CA LYS A 222 -9.86 -6.03 23.95
C LYS A 222 -10.28 -6.98 22.81
N ASN A 223 -11.52 -6.95 22.38
CA ASN A 223 -12.02 -7.73 21.24
C ASN A 223 -11.69 -7.09 19.88
N LYS A 224 -11.09 -5.89 19.88
CA LYS A 224 -10.64 -5.21 18.65
C LYS A 224 -9.25 -5.64 18.27
N THR A 225 -9.00 -5.76 16.97
CA THR A 225 -7.68 -6.13 16.46
C THR A 225 -7.51 -5.65 15.01
N ILE A 226 -6.29 -5.31 14.65
CA ILE A 226 -5.90 -5.03 13.24
C ILE A 226 -5.56 -6.32 12.47
N ILE A 227 -5.62 -7.46 13.14
CA ILE A 227 -5.37 -8.80 12.58
C ILE A 227 -6.72 -9.52 12.40
N GLY A 228 -6.77 -10.50 11.53
CA GLY A 228 -7.94 -11.35 11.37
C GLY A 228 -8.25 -12.19 12.62
N SER A 229 -9.42 -12.83 12.62
CA SER A 229 -9.87 -13.70 13.72
C SER A 229 -8.96 -14.92 13.97
N ASP A 230 -8.03 -15.20 13.08
CA ASP A 230 -7.03 -16.27 13.20
C ASP A 230 -5.75 -15.84 13.96
N ARG A 231 -5.68 -14.61 14.44
CA ARG A 231 -4.55 -13.99 15.14
C ARG A 231 -3.27 -13.79 14.30
N VAL A 232 -3.28 -14.14 13.02
CA VAL A 232 -2.09 -14.25 12.15
C VAL A 232 -2.14 -13.28 10.97
N HIS A 233 -3.23 -13.31 10.20
CA HIS A 233 -3.30 -12.61 8.93
C HIS A 233 -3.84 -11.20 9.09
N PRO A 234 -3.04 -10.16 8.75
CA PRO A 234 -3.53 -8.78 8.72
C PRO A 234 -4.71 -8.67 7.74
N SER A 235 -5.80 -8.08 8.22
CA SER A 235 -6.87 -7.60 7.37
C SER A 235 -6.44 -6.30 6.67
N PHE A 236 -7.33 -5.63 5.92
CA PHE A 236 -7.01 -4.31 5.37
C PHE A 236 -6.53 -3.31 6.44
N PRO A 237 -7.16 -3.19 7.63
CA PRO A 237 -6.64 -2.37 8.71
C PRO A 237 -5.17 -2.66 9.07
N GLY A 238 -4.79 -3.92 9.19
CA GLY A 238 -3.40 -4.30 9.45
C GLY A 238 -2.46 -3.94 8.29
N GLY A 239 -2.88 -4.17 7.04
CA GLY A 239 -2.13 -3.77 5.86
C GLY A 239 -1.94 -2.26 5.77
N PHE A 240 -2.93 -1.47 6.21
CA PHE A 240 -2.84 -0.02 6.29
C PHE A 240 -1.84 0.47 7.36
N VAL A 241 -1.77 -0.21 8.51
CA VAL A 241 -0.71 0.05 9.51
C VAL A 241 0.67 -0.27 8.97
N MET A 242 0.81 -1.35 8.19
CA MET A 242 2.08 -1.71 7.54
C MET A 242 2.49 -0.69 6.48
N LEU A 243 1.55 -0.16 5.68
CA LEU A 243 1.80 0.97 4.79
C LEU A 243 2.33 2.18 5.55
N ASN A 244 1.70 2.54 6.67
CA ASN A 244 2.13 3.69 7.46
C ASN A 244 3.56 3.53 7.98
N ALA A 245 3.94 2.33 8.46
CA ALA A 245 5.31 2.02 8.91
C ALA A 245 6.33 2.19 7.77
N TRP A 246 5.99 1.75 6.57
CA TRP A 246 6.81 1.93 5.38
C TRP A 246 7.02 3.42 5.06
N LEU A 247 5.93 4.18 5.00
CA LEU A 247 5.98 5.61 4.64
C LEU A 247 6.79 6.44 5.65
N GLU A 248 6.65 6.14 6.94
CA GLU A 248 7.46 6.76 8.00
C GLU A 248 8.94 6.43 7.84
N ARG A 249 9.27 5.16 7.58
CA ARG A 249 10.66 4.69 7.46
C ARG A 249 11.41 5.34 6.32
N PHE A 250 10.74 5.60 5.21
CA PHE A 250 11.35 6.15 4.01
C PHE A 250 11.04 7.64 3.81
N SER A 251 10.28 8.27 4.72
CA SER A 251 9.87 9.68 4.60
C SER A 251 9.26 9.99 3.22
N GLU A 252 8.34 9.13 2.78
CA GLU A 252 7.74 9.19 1.44
C GLU A 252 6.89 10.45 1.22
N PRO A 253 6.68 10.87 -0.02
CA PRO A 253 5.89 12.05 -0.38
C PRO A 253 4.52 12.06 0.27
N ARG A 254 4.17 13.17 0.91
CA ARG A 254 2.94 13.31 1.71
C ARG A 254 1.84 14.13 1.04
N GLU A 255 2.21 15.01 0.12
CA GLU A 255 1.28 15.97 -0.44
C GLU A 255 0.54 15.38 -1.65
N VAL A 256 -0.77 15.53 -1.69
CA VAL A 256 -1.56 15.46 -2.92
C VAL A 256 -1.42 16.79 -3.64
N SER A 257 -1.85 17.86 -2.96
CA SER A 257 -1.65 19.23 -3.41
C SER A 257 -1.72 20.21 -2.22
N THR A 258 -1.21 21.42 -2.42
CA THR A 258 -1.44 22.55 -1.50
C THR A 258 -1.75 23.80 -2.31
N VAL A 259 -2.90 24.42 -2.03
CA VAL A 259 -3.34 25.69 -2.60
C VAL A 259 -3.56 26.70 -1.48
N GLU A 260 -2.86 27.84 -1.54
CA GLU A 260 -3.05 28.94 -0.58
C GLU A 260 -3.45 30.20 -1.33
N ILE A 261 -4.62 30.74 -1.00
CA ILE A 261 -5.19 31.95 -1.61
C ILE A 261 -5.39 33.00 -0.52
N ASP A 262 -5.08 34.26 -0.83
CA ASP A 262 -5.40 35.41 -0.02
C ASP A 262 -6.60 36.15 -0.67
N ALA A 263 -7.77 36.02 -0.07
CA ALA A 263 -9.00 36.62 -0.57
C ALA A 263 -9.00 38.14 -0.46
N ALA A 264 -8.39 38.70 0.59
CA ALA A 264 -8.29 40.15 0.77
C ALA A 264 -7.35 40.79 -0.26
N ALA A 265 -6.22 40.15 -0.57
CA ALA A 265 -5.28 40.61 -1.58
C ALA A 265 -5.59 40.13 -2.99
N GLN A 266 -6.66 39.32 -3.15
CA GLN A 266 -7.12 38.75 -4.42
C GLN A 266 -6.01 38.05 -5.21
N LYS A 267 -5.20 37.18 -4.54
CA LYS A 267 -4.08 36.52 -5.18
C LYS A 267 -3.80 35.12 -4.68
N LEU A 268 -3.22 34.31 -5.55
CA LEU A 268 -2.60 33.03 -5.21
C LEU A 268 -1.31 33.32 -4.41
N ARG A 269 -1.18 32.72 -3.21
CA ARG A 269 0.02 32.80 -2.36
C ARG A 269 0.96 31.64 -2.60
N LYS A 270 0.39 30.44 -2.81
CA LYS A 270 1.16 29.23 -3.01
C LYS A 270 0.37 28.20 -3.78
N SER A 271 1.03 27.51 -4.69
CA SER A 271 0.59 26.23 -5.24
C SER A 271 1.77 25.25 -5.12
N PHE A 272 1.49 24.04 -4.68
CA PHE A 272 2.48 22.97 -4.61
C PHE A 272 1.86 21.67 -5.07
N ASN A 273 2.53 20.95 -5.95
CA ASN A 273 2.08 19.71 -6.57
C ASN A 273 0.72 19.85 -7.30
N CYS A 274 0.43 21.06 -7.80
CA CYS A 274 -0.74 21.37 -8.62
C CYS A 274 -0.51 22.63 -9.46
N ASP A 275 -1.17 22.71 -10.61
CA ASP A 275 -1.24 23.91 -11.46
C ASP A 275 -2.58 24.60 -11.26
N ILE A 276 -2.55 25.89 -10.94
CA ILE A 276 -3.73 26.73 -10.75
C ILE A 276 -3.90 27.67 -11.92
N SER A 277 -5.11 27.72 -12.47
CA SER A 277 -5.47 28.61 -13.57
C SER A 277 -6.85 29.24 -13.34
N ASN A 278 -7.20 30.28 -14.12
CA ASN A 278 -8.50 30.95 -14.10
C ASN A 278 -8.95 31.46 -12.72
N LEU A 279 -7.97 31.85 -11.85
CA LEU A 279 -8.31 32.41 -10.54
C LEU A 279 -9.07 33.72 -10.68
N SER A 280 -10.23 33.81 -10.08
CA SER A 280 -11.12 34.97 -10.11
C SER A 280 -11.80 35.24 -8.77
N PHE A 281 -12.13 36.51 -8.55
CA PHE A 281 -12.78 37.05 -7.34
C PHE A 281 -13.97 37.89 -7.81
N LYS A 282 -15.06 37.24 -8.22
CA LYS A 282 -16.24 37.93 -8.80
C LYS A 282 -17.52 37.46 -8.11
N ASP A 283 -18.52 38.35 -8.04
CA ASP A 283 -19.86 38.04 -7.58
C ASP A 283 -19.89 37.36 -6.19
N GLY A 284 -18.98 37.78 -5.28
CA GLY A 284 -18.86 37.21 -3.93
C GLY A 284 -18.31 35.77 -3.89
N ALA A 285 -17.81 35.26 -5.00
CA ALA A 285 -17.21 33.94 -5.11
C ALA A 285 -15.72 34.02 -5.43
N ILE A 286 -14.98 33.01 -4.97
CA ILE A 286 -13.61 32.71 -5.40
C ILE A 286 -13.70 31.47 -6.29
N ALA A 287 -13.24 31.58 -7.52
CA ALA A 287 -13.22 30.45 -8.46
C ALA A 287 -11.83 30.27 -9.07
N PHE A 288 -11.44 29.01 -9.32
CA PHE A 288 -10.18 28.66 -9.97
C PHE A 288 -10.26 27.24 -10.52
N ASP A 289 -9.41 26.94 -11.48
CA ASP A 289 -9.18 25.57 -11.92
C ASP A 289 -7.88 25.05 -11.28
N SER A 290 -7.88 23.77 -10.90
CA SER A 290 -6.71 23.06 -10.37
C SER A 290 -6.48 21.77 -11.15
N LEU A 291 -5.22 21.50 -11.50
CA LEU A 291 -4.73 20.22 -11.97
C LEU A 291 -3.68 19.73 -10.98
N GLU A 292 -4.05 18.79 -10.13
CA GLU A 292 -3.15 18.17 -9.18
C GLU A 292 -2.17 17.22 -9.90
N ALA A 293 -0.98 16.97 -9.31
CA ALA A 293 -0.02 15.97 -9.79
C ALA A 293 -0.25 14.58 -9.16
N ALA A 294 -1.18 14.48 -8.22
CA ALA A 294 -1.45 13.26 -7.46
C ALA A 294 -2.93 13.14 -7.10
N LEU A 295 -3.34 11.94 -6.72
CA LEU A 295 -4.65 11.66 -6.12
C LEU A 295 -4.52 11.35 -4.63
N PRO A 296 -5.56 11.59 -3.81
CA PRO A 296 -5.59 11.16 -2.42
C PRO A 296 -5.54 9.63 -2.31
N PHE A 297 -4.96 9.11 -1.22
CA PHE A 297 -5.07 7.69 -0.90
C PHE A 297 -6.48 7.39 -0.35
N PRO A 298 -7.25 6.50 -1.00
CA PRO A 298 -8.62 6.20 -0.56
C PRO A 298 -8.58 5.18 0.60
N VAL A 299 -8.78 5.67 1.83
CA VAL A 299 -8.82 4.80 3.02
C VAL A 299 -10.15 4.06 3.08
N GLU A 300 -10.10 2.72 3.14
CA GLU A 300 -11.30 1.90 3.33
C GLU A 300 -12.02 2.21 4.64
N ASN A 301 -13.34 2.09 4.65
CA ASN A 301 -14.18 2.37 5.83
C ASN A 301 -13.71 1.60 7.07
N ALA A 302 -13.31 0.33 6.90
CA ALA A 302 -12.84 -0.52 7.99
C ALA A 302 -11.56 -0.05 8.68
N ALA A 303 -10.80 0.88 8.07
CA ALA A 303 -9.54 1.39 8.59
C ALA A 303 -9.56 2.89 8.90
N ARG A 304 -10.67 3.61 8.65
CA ARG A 304 -10.72 5.06 8.84
C ARG A 304 -10.48 5.51 10.27
N ASN A 305 -10.96 4.73 11.25
CA ASN A 305 -10.73 5.01 12.66
C ASN A 305 -9.23 4.94 13.03
N LEU A 306 -8.43 4.18 12.29
CA LEU A 306 -6.99 4.06 12.54
C LEU A 306 -6.22 5.35 12.27
N ASP A 307 -6.81 6.30 11.51
CA ASP A 307 -6.20 7.63 11.33
C ASP A 307 -5.99 8.36 12.67
N GLY A 308 -6.90 8.19 13.62
CA GLY A 308 -6.79 8.74 14.97
C GLY A 308 -5.56 8.23 15.75
N TYR A 309 -5.02 7.07 15.39
CA TYR A 309 -3.85 6.45 16.03
C TYR A 309 -2.55 6.72 15.25
N MET A 310 -2.63 6.87 13.92
CA MET A 310 -1.46 7.01 13.05
C MET A 310 -1.26 8.42 12.49
N LYS A 311 -2.31 9.25 12.52
CA LYS A 311 -2.33 10.59 11.90
C LYS A 311 -1.95 10.52 10.42
N PHE A 312 -2.41 9.48 9.73
CA PHE A 312 -2.06 9.21 8.33
C PHE A 312 -2.48 10.35 7.40
N ALA A 313 -3.70 10.88 7.58
CA ALA A 313 -4.21 12.00 6.78
C ALA A 313 -3.31 13.24 6.94
N GLN A 314 -2.82 13.50 8.16
CA GLN A 314 -1.94 14.61 8.45
C GLN A 314 -0.52 14.39 7.90
N ASN A 315 -0.01 13.16 8.01
CA ASN A 315 1.39 12.85 7.72
C ASN A 315 1.64 12.45 6.27
N PHE A 316 0.67 11.77 5.61
CA PHE A 316 0.91 11.14 4.31
C PHE A 316 -0.23 11.29 3.30
N ASN A 317 -1.32 12.02 3.62
CA ASN A 317 -2.44 12.18 2.69
C ASN A 317 -3.00 13.59 2.77
N ARG A 318 -2.27 14.55 2.18
CA ARG A 318 -2.51 15.99 2.34
C ARG A 318 -2.93 16.62 1.02
N GLU A 319 -4.19 17.06 0.96
CA GLU A 319 -4.76 17.88 -0.11
C GLU A 319 -5.29 19.16 0.54
N ILE A 320 -4.42 20.16 0.67
CA ILE A 320 -4.67 21.32 1.52
C ILE A 320 -5.20 22.49 0.69
N LEU A 321 -6.42 22.92 1.03
CA LEU A 321 -7.00 24.17 0.58
C LEU A 321 -6.99 25.18 1.73
N LYS A 322 -6.22 26.26 1.59
CA LYS A 322 -6.11 27.34 2.56
C LYS A 322 -6.51 28.66 1.92
N ILE A 323 -7.51 29.33 2.52
CA ILE A 323 -7.98 30.62 2.02
C ILE A 323 -8.06 31.60 3.17
N SER A 324 -7.15 32.57 3.21
CA SER A 324 -7.09 33.64 4.22
C SER A 324 -7.83 34.90 3.73
N GLY A 325 -8.08 35.82 4.66
CA GLY A 325 -8.68 37.12 4.33
C GLY A 325 -10.17 37.08 3.94
N LEU A 326 -10.85 35.96 4.21
CA LEU A 326 -12.30 35.85 4.06
C LEU A 326 -13.04 36.64 5.17
N GLN A 327 -14.19 37.21 4.83
CA GLN A 327 -15.12 37.72 5.84
C GLN A 327 -15.63 36.56 6.73
N SER A 328 -15.92 36.86 8.00
CA SER A 328 -16.53 35.87 8.91
C SER A 328 -17.82 35.31 8.29
N GLY A 329 -18.01 34.00 8.42
CA GLY A 329 -19.21 33.29 7.93
C GLY A 329 -18.87 31.89 7.45
N GLU A 330 -19.90 31.23 6.90
CA GLU A 330 -19.82 29.89 6.30
C GLU A 330 -19.72 30.00 4.78
N TYR A 331 -18.93 29.09 4.20
CA TYR A 331 -18.67 29.05 2.77
C TYR A 331 -18.94 27.63 2.22
N ALA A 332 -19.73 27.54 1.14
CA ALA A 332 -19.88 26.31 0.40
C ALA A 332 -18.71 26.15 -0.57
N LEU A 333 -18.05 24.98 -0.55
CA LEU A 333 -17.08 24.59 -1.55
C LEU A 333 -17.75 23.68 -2.57
N GLU A 334 -17.68 24.09 -3.81
CA GLU A 334 -18.13 23.32 -4.97
C GLU A 334 -16.91 22.92 -5.82
N ILE A 335 -16.91 21.68 -6.34
CA ILE A 335 -15.95 21.20 -7.33
C ILE A 335 -16.74 20.62 -8.49
N ASP A 336 -16.46 21.08 -9.72
CA ASP A 336 -17.19 20.73 -10.95
C ASP A 336 -18.71 20.97 -10.81
N GLY A 337 -19.09 22.08 -10.18
CA GLY A 337 -20.48 22.48 -9.95
C GLY A 337 -21.23 21.65 -8.89
N LYS A 338 -20.55 20.75 -8.17
CA LYS A 338 -21.17 19.96 -7.10
C LYS A 338 -20.62 20.40 -5.74
N LYS A 339 -21.51 20.66 -4.79
CA LYS A 339 -21.13 20.94 -3.41
C LYS A 339 -20.43 19.74 -2.79
N VAL A 340 -19.17 19.92 -2.36
CA VAL A 340 -18.37 18.89 -1.69
C VAL A 340 -18.25 19.10 -0.19
N GLY A 341 -18.51 20.31 0.29
CA GLY A 341 -18.47 20.63 1.71
C GLY A 341 -18.93 22.04 2.04
N ALA A 342 -18.98 22.37 3.32
CA ALA A 342 -19.14 23.73 3.83
C ALA A 342 -18.13 23.92 4.97
N TYR A 343 -17.50 25.09 5.01
CA TYR A 343 -16.41 25.40 5.95
C TYR A 343 -16.53 26.84 6.42
N SER A 344 -16.23 27.08 7.68
CA SER A 344 -16.12 28.45 8.19
C SER A 344 -14.88 29.17 7.64
N ALA A 345 -14.92 30.49 7.61
CA ALA A 345 -13.77 31.31 7.26
C ALA A 345 -12.51 30.94 8.06
N LYS A 346 -12.69 30.58 9.34
CA LYS A 346 -11.59 30.13 10.21
C LYS A 346 -11.00 28.79 9.76
N GLN A 347 -11.84 27.79 9.45
CA GLN A 347 -11.35 26.49 8.96
C GLN A 347 -10.57 26.63 7.65
N LEU A 348 -11.08 27.49 6.74
CA LEU A 348 -10.38 27.77 5.48
C LEU A 348 -9.04 28.51 5.70
N ALA A 349 -9.01 29.45 6.66
CA ALA A 349 -7.78 30.15 7.02
C ALA A 349 -6.73 29.24 7.70
N ASP A 350 -7.18 28.26 8.49
CA ASP A 350 -6.32 27.25 9.11
C ASP A 350 -5.83 26.21 8.09
N GLY A 351 -6.61 25.97 7.02
CA GLY A 351 -6.36 24.99 5.97
C GLY A 351 -7.19 23.71 6.12
N VAL A 352 -7.98 23.40 5.12
CA VAL A 352 -8.83 22.20 5.06
C VAL A 352 -8.09 21.11 4.27
N ASN A 353 -8.00 19.91 4.86
CA ASN A 353 -7.47 18.74 4.15
C ASN A 353 -8.60 18.03 3.40
N LEU A 354 -8.64 18.16 2.08
CA LEU A 354 -9.65 17.57 1.21
C LEU A 354 -9.40 16.09 0.91
N ALA A 355 -8.20 15.55 1.16
CA ALA A 355 -7.84 14.16 0.88
C ALA A 355 -8.70 13.12 1.62
N THR A 356 -9.41 13.52 2.67
CA THR A 356 -10.33 12.65 3.42
C THR A 356 -11.80 12.87 3.05
N ASN A 357 -12.08 13.82 2.18
CA ASN A 357 -13.44 14.15 1.75
C ASN A 357 -13.88 13.24 0.59
N THR A 358 -14.71 12.26 0.89
CA THR A 358 -15.21 11.26 -0.06
C THR A 358 -16.13 11.83 -1.14
N ASN A 359 -16.55 13.10 -1.04
CA ASN A 359 -17.42 13.75 -2.03
C ASN A 359 -16.62 14.40 -3.17
N THR A 360 -15.31 14.62 -3.00
CA THR A 360 -14.48 15.23 -4.04
C THR A 360 -14.33 14.32 -5.25
N PRO A 361 -14.26 14.85 -6.48
CA PRO A 361 -14.04 14.05 -7.68
C PRO A 361 -12.69 13.34 -7.67
N GLN A 362 -11.65 13.92 -7.06
CA GLN A 362 -10.32 13.32 -6.89
C GLN A 362 -10.39 12.07 -6.02
N TYR A 363 -11.11 12.13 -4.88
CA TYR A 363 -11.30 10.96 -4.03
C TYR A 363 -12.05 9.85 -4.75
N LYS A 364 -13.10 10.17 -5.49
CA LYS A 364 -13.86 9.19 -6.30
C LYS A 364 -13.02 8.57 -7.40
N GLN A 365 -12.15 9.37 -8.05
CA GLN A 365 -11.18 8.85 -9.01
C GLN A 365 -10.22 7.86 -8.32
N ALA A 366 -9.68 8.21 -7.16
CA ALA A 366 -8.79 7.35 -6.38
C ALA A 366 -9.47 6.04 -5.94
N GLU A 367 -10.76 6.07 -5.55
CA GLU A 367 -11.54 4.84 -5.30
C GLU A 367 -11.65 3.94 -6.54
N GLY A 368 -11.79 4.54 -7.72
CA GLY A 368 -11.77 3.81 -9.00
C GLY A 368 -10.42 3.14 -9.26
N VAL A 369 -9.32 3.83 -8.99
CA VAL A 369 -7.95 3.28 -9.06
C VAL A 369 -7.78 2.13 -8.07
N TYR A 370 -8.21 2.31 -6.82
CA TYR A 370 -8.16 1.28 -5.80
C TYR A 370 -8.89 -0.02 -6.22
N LYS A 371 -10.10 0.11 -6.79
CA LYS A 371 -10.86 -1.06 -7.29
C LYS A 371 -10.08 -1.83 -8.36
N LYS A 372 -9.40 -1.15 -9.26
CA LYS A 372 -8.52 -1.77 -10.26
C LYS A 372 -7.29 -2.43 -9.61
N CYS A 373 -6.70 -1.83 -8.59
CA CYS A 373 -5.62 -2.45 -7.80
C CYS A 373 -6.09 -3.74 -7.10
N VAL A 374 -7.33 -3.77 -6.58
CA VAL A 374 -7.95 -4.97 -5.99
C VAL A 374 -8.12 -6.06 -7.06
N GLU A 375 -8.56 -5.70 -8.25
CA GLU A 375 -8.67 -6.65 -9.38
C GLU A 375 -7.30 -7.23 -9.74
N PHE A 376 -6.28 -6.39 -9.90
CA PHE A 376 -4.90 -6.81 -10.16
C PHE A 376 -4.40 -7.78 -9.08
N ARG A 377 -4.55 -7.43 -7.80
CA ARG A 377 -4.17 -8.29 -6.67
C ARG A 377 -4.86 -9.66 -6.76
N THR A 378 -6.16 -9.67 -7.08
CA THR A 378 -6.94 -10.91 -7.15
C THR A 378 -6.45 -11.81 -8.27
N LYS A 379 -6.21 -11.26 -9.47
CA LYS A 379 -5.64 -12.01 -10.61
C LYS A 379 -4.22 -12.52 -10.29
N ALA A 380 -3.38 -11.68 -9.71
CA ALA A 380 -2.02 -12.06 -9.30
C ALA A 380 -2.03 -13.17 -8.24
N ALA A 381 -2.92 -13.11 -7.24
CA ALA A 381 -3.06 -14.14 -6.21
C ALA A 381 -3.54 -15.48 -6.78
N ASN A 382 -4.47 -15.46 -7.74
CA ASN A 382 -4.92 -16.66 -8.43
C ASN A 382 -3.77 -17.32 -9.22
N PHE A 383 -2.99 -16.51 -9.93
CA PHE A 383 -1.80 -16.98 -10.62
C PHE A 383 -0.76 -17.59 -9.66
N ARG A 384 -0.52 -16.93 -8.51
CA ARG A 384 0.35 -17.47 -7.45
C ARG A 384 -0.19 -18.80 -6.87
N GLY A 385 -1.50 -19.01 -6.89
CA GLY A 385 -2.13 -20.28 -6.52
C GLY A 385 -1.65 -21.46 -7.38
N ILE A 386 -1.46 -21.27 -8.69
CA ILE A 386 -0.89 -22.28 -9.59
C ILE A 386 0.53 -22.68 -9.13
N ILE A 387 1.38 -21.69 -8.90
CA ILE A 387 2.76 -21.90 -8.44
C ILE A 387 2.78 -22.61 -7.09
N MET A 388 1.89 -22.23 -6.17
CA MET A 388 1.77 -22.87 -4.84
C MET A 388 1.42 -24.36 -4.97
N VAL A 389 0.47 -24.72 -5.82
CA VAL A 389 0.07 -26.11 -6.04
C VAL A 389 1.25 -26.93 -6.58
N GLU A 390 1.95 -26.42 -7.58
CA GLU A 390 3.11 -27.11 -8.15
C GLU A 390 4.26 -27.24 -7.16
N ALA A 391 4.55 -26.18 -6.41
CA ALA A 391 5.59 -26.21 -5.38
C ALA A 391 5.28 -27.23 -4.27
N SER A 392 4.03 -27.32 -3.84
CA SER A 392 3.58 -28.26 -2.79
C SER A 392 3.60 -29.72 -3.22
N GLN A 393 3.55 -29.98 -4.53
CA GLN A 393 3.48 -31.32 -5.14
C GLN A 393 4.68 -31.61 -6.06
N ARG A 394 5.78 -30.88 -5.91
CA ARG A 394 6.91 -30.88 -6.86
C ARG A 394 7.39 -32.28 -7.23
N ASN A 395 7.62 -33.17 -6.26
CA ASN A 395 8.14 -34.52 -6.50
C ASN A 395 7.30 -35.32 -7.52
N THR A 396 5.99 -35.02 -7.59
CA THR A 396 5.05 -35.62 -8.54
C THR A 396 4.93 -34.77 -9.80
N MET A 397 4.77 -33.45 -9.62
CA MET A 397 4.46 -32.50 -10.69
C MET A 397 5.59 -32.32 -11.70
N ASP A 398 6.87 -32.33 -11.25
CA ASP A 398 8.02 -32.16 -12.13
C ASP A 398 8.20 -33.30 -13.15
N LYS A 399 7.52 -34.41 -12.94
CA LYS A 399 7.57 -35.61 -13.81
C LYS A 399 6.40 -35.66 -14.81
N LEU A 400 5.47 -34.71 -14.74
CA LEU A 400 4.24 -34.72 -15.52
C LEU A 400 4.26 -33.61 -16.57
N ASP A 401 3.66 -33.89 -17.72
CA ASP A 401 3.26 -32.88 -18.68
C ASP A 401 2.04 -32.07 -18.15
N ILE A 402 1.61 -31.06 -18.91
CA ILE A 402 0.52 -30.18 -18.49
C ILE A 402 -0.79 -30.96 -18.23
N ASP A 403 -1.15 -31.90 -19.10
CA ASP A 403 -2.38 -32.68 -18.93
C ASP A 403 -2.29 -33.64 -17.74
N GLY A 404 -1.13 -34.25 -17.52
CA GLY A 404 -0.83 -35.06 -16.34
C GLY A 404 -0.91 -34.25 -15.05
N LYS A 405 -0.39 -33.03 -15.02
CA LYS A 405 -0.49 -32.11 -13.90
C LYS A 405 -1.95 -31.76 -13.58
N ILE A 406 -2.73 -31.42 -14.60
CA ILE A 406 -4.16 -31.11 -14.44
C ILE A 406 -4.92 -32.33 -13.91
N ALA A 407 -4.69 -33.52 -14.47
CA ALA A 407 -5.32 -34.75 -14.01
C ALA A 407 -4.97 -35.10 -12.56
N HIS A 408 -3.70 -34.84 -12.14
CA HIS A 408 -3.27 -35.02 -10.75
C HIS A 408 -4.00 -34.07 -9.81
N VAL A 409 -4.04 -32.75 -10.13
CA VAL A 409 -4.72 -31.75 -9.28
C VAL A 409 -6.22 -31.96 -9.27
N LYS A 410 -6.83 -32.44 -10.36
CA LYS A 410 -8.25 -32.80 -10.37
C LYS A 410 -8.57 -33.89 -9.36
N LYS A 411 -7.74 -34.90 -9.20
CA LYS A 411 -7.90 -35.92 -8.14
C LYS A 411 -7.83 -35.35 -6.73
N LEU A 412 -7.00 -34.31 -6.52
CA LEU A 412 -6.93 -33.59 -5.23
C LEU A 412 -8.18 -32.73 -5.03
N PHE A 413 -8.62 -32.04 -6.06
CA PHE A 413 -9.84 -31.24 -6.06
C PHE A 413 -11.08 -32.06 -5.69
N ASP A 414 -11.27 -33.22 -6.36
CA ASP A 414 -12.39 -34.09 -6.15
C ASP A 414 -12.49 -34.67 -4.69
N LYS A 415 -11.35 -34.69 -3.98
CA LYS A 415 -11.24 -35.12 -2.58
C LYS A 415 -11.31 -33.97 -1.59
N THR A 416 -11.26 -32.72 -2.04
CA THR A 416 -11.19 -31.53 -1.17
C THR A 416 -12.61 -31.04 -0.86
N PRO A 417 -13.04 -31.06 0.42
CA PRO A 417 -14.38 -30.60 0.77
C PRO A 417 -14.49 -29.09 0.57
N GLN A 418 -15.69 -28.61 0.21
CA GLN A 418 -15.98 -27.18 0.04
C GLN A 418 -15.76 -26.38 1.34
N SER A 419 -15.86 -27.03 2.51
CA SER A 419 -15.54 -26.42 3.79
C SER A 419 -14.06 -25.94 3.90
N ASN A 420 -13.15 -26.60 3.16
CA ASN A 420 -11.80 -26.09 2.95
C ASN A 420 -11.79 -25.10 1.77
N SER A 421 -12.45 -23.96 1.95
CA SER A 421 -12.74 -23.01 0.88
C SER A 421 -11.50 -22.48 0.17
N PHE A 422 -10.35 -22.37 0.85
CA PHE A 422 -9.10 -21.90 0.24
C PHE A 422 -8.54 -22.95 -0.75
N MET A 423 -8.27 -24.18 -0.29
CA MET A 423 -7.72 -25.22 -1.18
C MET A 423 -8.69 -25.63 -2.28
N TYR A 424 -9.99 -25.69 -1.97
CA TYR A 424 -11.02 -25.98 -2.96
C TYR A 424 -11.00 -24.97 -4.11
N LYS A 425 -10.98 -23.66 -3.81
CA LYS A 425 -10.90 -22.61 -4.83
C LYS A 425 -9.59 -22.65 -5.59
N THR A 426 -8.48 -22.92 -4.91
CA THR A 426 -7.13 -22.97 -5.51
C THR A 426 -7.02 -24.13 -6.50
N TYR A 427 -7.44 -25.34 -6.11
CA TYR A 427 -7.43 -26.49 -7.02
C TYR A 427 -8.41 -26.32 -8.19
N LYS A 428 -9.61 -25.78 -7.93
CA LYS A 428 -10.57 -25.45 -8.99
C LYS A 428 -9.93 -24.52 -10.01
N TYR A 429 -9.36 -23.40 -9.55
CA TYR A 429 -8.70 -22.43 -10.42
C TYR A 429 -7.57 -23.07 -11.23
N TYR A 430 -6.75 -23.91 -10.59
CA TYR A 430 -5.68 -24.63 -11.26
C TYR A 430 -6.20 -25.47 -12.42
N VAL A 431 -7.18 -26.34 -12.15
CA VAL A 431 -7.75 -27.24 -13.16
C VAL A 431 -8.34 -26.46 -14.34
N GLU A 432 -9.02 -25.36 -14.07
CA GLU A 432 -9.67 -24.54 -15.11
C GLU A 432 -8.70 -23.66 -15.90
N ASN A 433 -7.55 -23.28 -15.33
CA ASN A 433 -6.69 -22.22 -15.91
C ASN A 433 -5.26 -22.65 -16.22
N LYS A 434 -4.80 -23.83 -15.84
CA LYS A 434 -3.40 -24.25 -16.07
C LYS A 434 -3.01 -24.23 -17.54
N LYS A 435 -3.89 -24.64 -18.46
CA LYS A 435 -3.62 -24.56 -19.92
C LYS A 435 -3.49 -23.12 -20.43
N HIS A 436 -4.09 -22.17 -19.75
CA HIS A 436 -4.11 -20.74 -20.09
C HIS A 436 -3.15 -19.90 -19.24
N GLU A 437 -2.19 -20.53 -18.56
CA GLU A 437 -1.30 -19.86 -17.62
C GLU A 437 -0.55 -18.68 -18.24
N ALA A 438 -0.01 -18.85 -19.45
CA ALA A 438 0.71 -17.81 -20.17
C ALA A 438 -0.20 -16.63 -20.56
N GLU A 439 -1.43 -16.91 -21.00
CA GLU A 439 -2.43 -15.90 -21.33
C GLU A 439 -2.83 -15.09 -20.09
N ARG A 440 -3.08 -15.78 -18.95
CA ARG A 440 -3.41 -15.13 -17.68
C ARG A 440 -2.26 -14.30 -17.13
N ALA A 441 -1.02 -14.76 -17.29
CA ALA A 441 0.15 -13.98 -16.91
C ALA A 441 0.29 -12.70 -17.74
N ALA A 442 -0.04 -12.76 -19.05
CA ALA A 442 0.01 -11.61 -19.95
C ALA A 442 -1.08 -10.54 -19.64
N GLU A 443 -2.17 -10.88 -18.94
CA GLU A 443 -3.19 -9.92 -18.50
C GLU A 443 -2.66 -8.92 -17.45
N LEU A 444 -1.70 -9.33 -16.61
CA LEU A 444 -1.23 -8.51 -15.49
C LEU A 444 -0.52 -7.21 -15.93
N PRO A 445 0.43 -7.22 -16.89
CA PRO A 445 1.01 -5.98 -17.39
C PRO A 445 -0.02 -5.04 -18.03
N VAL A 446 -1.01 -5.58 -18.75
CA VAL A 446 -2.08 -4.79 -19.38
C VAL A 446 -2.91 -4.08 -18.31
N LEU A 447 -3.34 -4.83 -17.29
CA LEU A 447 -4.10 -4.26 -16.18
C LEU A 447 -3.28 -3.23 -15.38
N ASN A 448 -1.97 -3.47 -15.18
CA ASN A 448 -1.09 -2.50 -14.56
C ASN A 448 -1.06 -1.17 -15.35
N ALA A 449 -0.93 -1.23 -16.68
CA ALA A 449 -0.96 -0.03 -17.52
C ALA A 449 -2.31 0.71 -17.45
N GLU A 450 -3.43 -0.03 -17.40
CA GLU A 450 -4.76 0.55 -17.22
C GLU A 450 -4.92 1.24 -15.86
N ILE A 451 -4.31 0.70 -14.80
CA ILE A 451 -4.35 1.31 -13.46
C ILE A 451 -3.62 2.66 -13.49
N TYR A 452 -2.41 2.73 -14.07
CA TYR A 452 -1.66 3.98 -14.21
C TYR A 452 -2.41 5.00 -15.08
N LYS A 453 -3.05 4.58 -16.17
CA LYS A 453 -3.91 5.44 -16.99
C LYS A 453 -5.09 6.01 -16.19
N ALA A 454 -5.74 5.19 -15.35
CA ALA A 454 -6.85 5.63 -14.50
C ALA A 454 -6.40 6.58 -13.39
N ALA A 455 -5.14 6.48 -12.95
CA ALA A 455 -4.56 7.29 -11.89
C ALA A 455 -4.11 8.67 -12.35
N GLN A 456 -4.05 8.94 -13.66
CA GLN A 456 -3.70 10.27 -14.17
C GLN A 456 -4.70 11.32 -13.67
N PRO A 457 -4.28 12.33 -12.88
CA PRO A 457 -5.17 13.34 -12.33
C PRO A 457 -5.86 14.14 -13.43
N ARG A 458 -7.04 14.67 -13.12
CA ARG A 458 -7.85 15.49 -14.04
C ARG A 458 -7.92 16.90 -13.51
N LYS A 459 -8.08 17.86 -14.45
CA LYS A 459 -8.36 19.25 -14.09
C LYS A 459 -9.77 19.36 -13.54
N HIS A 460 -9.92 20.07 -12.42
CA HIS A 460 -11.20 20.34 -11.75
C HIS A 460 -11.42 21.82 -11.53
N SER A 461 -12.67 22.27 -11.61
CA SER A 461 -13.07 23.67 -11.38
C SER A 461 -13.62 23.82 -9.97
N TYR A 462 -12.98 24.67 -9.19
CA TYR A 462 -13.32 24.98 -7.80
C TYR A 462 -14.10 26.29 -7.72
N ARG A 463 -15.10 26.33 -6.86
CA ARG A 463 -15.87 27.54 -6.54
C ARG A 463 -16.18 27.58 -5.06
N LEU A 464 -15.81 28.67 -4.41
CA LEU A 464 -16.11 28.95 -2.99
C LEU A 464 -17.09 30.12 -2.91
N VAL A 465 -18.24 29.92 -2.26
CA VAL A 465 -19.31 30.91 -2.15
C VAL A 465 -19.73 31.07 -0.71
N LYS A 466 -19.85 32.32 -0.24
CA LYS A 466 -20.38 32.62 1.11
C LYS A 466 -21.86 32.24 1.16
N THR A 467 -22.27 31.49 2.19
CA THR A 467 -23.65 31.03 2.38
C THR A 467 -24.35 31.66 3.57
N LYS A 468 -23.59 32.11 4.56
CA LYS A 468 -24.07 32.82 5.73
C LYS A 468 -23.04 33.83 6.24
#